data_1b37962846d6b7a89f88507259e4bcd9
#
_entry.id   1b37962846d6b7a89f88507259e4bcd9
#
_cell.length_a   1.000
_cell.length_b   1.000
_cell.length_c   1.000
_cell.angle_alpha   90.00
_cell.angle_beta   90.00
_cell.angle_gamma   90.00
#
_symmetry.space_group_name_H-M   'P 1'
#
loop_
_entity.id
_entity.type
_entity.pdbx_description
1 polymer ?
#
loop_
_entity_poly.entity_id
_entity_poly.type
_entity_poly.pdbx_seq_one_letter_code
_entity_poly.pdbx_strand_id
1 'polypeptide(L)'
;QRQMCIRDREREVQNAFSVQKHHLDTNHHVNNCQYIRMAADHLPEDFKVGQLRAEYKRQAVLDNVIIPEVYMTENKEAVVLNAEDKEPYAVVEFTK
;
A
#
# COMPACT_ATOMS: atom_id res chain seq x y z
N GLN A 1 -14.59 -0.13 13.69
CA GLN A 1 -13.96 0.10 13.73
C GLN A 1 -13.14 0.12 13.71
N ARG A 2 -12.78 0.00 13.55
CA ARG A 2 -11.95 0.09 13.56
C ARG A 2 -10.83 0.54 13.28
N GLN A 3 -10.71 1.16 12.68
CA GLN A 3 -9.60 1.96 12.49
C GLN A 3 -8.98 2.42 13.73
N MET A 4 -9.71 2.57 14.74
CA MET A 4 -9.25 2.91 16.03
C MET A 4 -8.23 1.94 16.50
N CYS A 5 -8.45 0.66 16.23
CA CYS A 5 -7.51 -0.35 16.62
C CYS A 5 -6.17 -0.19 15.92
N ILE A 6 -6.21 0.23 14.67
CA ILE A 6 -4.99 0.43 13.93
C ILE A 6 -4.17 1.55 14.53
N ARG A 7 -4.84 2.59 14.98
CA ARG A 7 -4.16 3.74 15.52
C ARG A 7 -3.36 3.40 16.77
N ASP A 8 -3.83 2.43 17.53
CA ASP A 8 -3.15 2.01 18.73
C ASP A 8 -2.01 1.07 18.45
N ARG A 9 -1.82 0.68 17.19
CA ARG A 9 -0.75 -0.23 16.80
C ARG A 9 0.39 0.57 16.24
N GLU A 10 1.44 -0.14 15.91
CA GLU A 10 2.58 0.48 15.29
C GLU A 10 2.25 0.96 13.90
N ARG A 11 2.60 2.18 13.65
CA ARG A 11 2.46 2.75 12.32
C ARG A 11 3.86 3.18 11.87
N GLU A 12 4.26 2.73 10.71
CA GLU A 12 5.54 3.09 10.14
C GLU A 12 5.34 3.74 8.80
N VAL A 13 5.95 4.92 8.63
CA VAL A 13 6.00 5.55 7.32
C VAL A 13 7.30 5.09 6.67
N GLN A 14 7.17 4.41 5.55
CA GLN A 14 8.31 3.87 4.86
C GLN A 14 8.90 4.91 3.92
N ASN A 15 10.07 4.60 3.37
CA ASN A 15 10.73 5.52 2.44
C ASN A 15 9.87 5.75 1.22
N ALA A 16 9.73 7.03 0.85
CA ALA A 16 8.99 7.38 -0.35
C ALA A 16 9.75 6.92 -1.58
N PHE A 17 9.01 6.59 -2.63
CA PHE A 17 9.62 6.22 -3.90
C PHE A 17 8.78 6.78 -5.05
N SER A 18 9.42 6.91 -6.20
CA SER A 18 8.75 7.43 -7.39
C SER A 18 8.25 6.29 -8.25
N VAL A 19 7.14 6.54 -8.94
CA VAL A 19 6.62 5.58 -9.91
C VAL A 19 7.60 5.46 -11.07
N GLN A 20 8.00 4.24 -11.38
CA GLN A 20 8.96 3.95 -12.44
C GLN A 20 8.23 3.42 -13.67
N LYS A 21 8.93 3.41 -14.80
CA LYS A 21 8.33 2.93 -16.05
C LYS A 21 7.77 1.52 -15.93
N HIS A 22 8.46 0.65 -15.19
CA HIS A 22 8.03 -0.75 -15.10
C HIS A 22 6.74 -0.92 -14.28
N HIS A 23 6.30 0.12 -13.59
CA HIS A 23 5.04 0.09 -12.86
C HIS A 23 3.85 0.38 -13.78
N LEU A 24 4.10 0.91 -14.97
CA LEU A 24 3.04 1.39 -15.84
C LEU A 24 2.53 0.30 -16.78
N ASP A 25 1.26 0.42 -17.12
CA ASP A 25 0.67 -0.43 -18.16
C ASP A 25 0.69 0.32 -19.49
N THR A 26 0.01 -0.24 -20.49
CA THR A 26 0.00 0.37 -21.82
C THR A 26 -0.71 1.71 -21.85
N ASN A 27 -1.50 2.01 -20.84
CA ASN A 27 -2.19 3.29 -20.73
C ASN A 27 -1.42 4.32 -19.94
N HIS A 28 -0.18 3.99 -19.56
CA HIS A 28 0.70 4.90 -18.81
C HIS A 28 0.21 5.20 -17.38
N HIS A 29 -0.63 4.32 -16.85
CA HIS A 29 -1.05 4.39 -15.44
C HIS A 29 -0.50 3.19 -14.70
N VAL A 30 -0.33 3.34 -13.39
CA VAL A 30 0.10 2.21 -12.57
C VAL A 30 -0.98 1.15 -12.60
N ASN A 31 -0.58 -0.06 -12.97
CA ASN A 31 -1.48 -1.20 -12.98
C ASN A 31 -1.88 -1.57 -11.56
N ASN A 32 -3.13 -1.99 -11.38
CA ASN A 32 -3.62 -2.34 -10.04
C ASN A 32 -2.78 -3.40 -9.35
N CYS A 33 -2.26 -4.36 -10.11
CA CYS A 33 -1.40 -5.40 -9.54
C CYS A 33 -0.12 -4.82 -8.96
N GLN A 34 0.36 -3.73 -9.51
CA GLN A 34 1.58 -3.11 -9.01
C GLN A 34 1.38 -2.52 -7.63
N TYR A 35 0.20 -1.96 -7.35
CA TYR A 35 -0.09 -1.45 -6.01
C TYR A 35 -0.01 -2.57 -4.99
N ILE A 36 -0.55 -3.74 -5.34
CA ILE A 36 -0.50 -4.90 -4.45
C ILE A 36 0.94 -5.33 -4.22
N ARG A 37 1.75 -5.34 -5.28
CA ARG A 37 3.15 -5.72 -5.17
C ARG A 37 3.94 -4.73 -4.32
N MET A 38 3.69 -3.44 -4.51
CA MET A 38 4.32 -2.41 -3.69
C MET A 38 3.99 -2.59 -2.23
N ALA A 39 2.73 -2.91 -1.94
CA ALA A 39 2.30 -3.13 -0.57
C ALA A 39 2.91 -4.41 0.00
N ALA A 40 2.95 -5.46 -0.80
CA ALA A 40 3.47 -6.74 -0.34
C ALA A 40 4.96 -6.69 0.03
N ASP A 41 5.69 -5.75 -0.55
CA ASP A 41 7.10 -5.59 -0.23
C ASP A 41 7.34 -5.26 1.24
N HIS A 42 6.31 -4.82 1.94
CA HIS A 42 6.41 -4.45 3.35
C HIS A 42 5.96 -5.56 4.30
N LEU A 43 5.57 -6.71 3.76
CA LEU A 43 5.15 -7.82 4.59
C LEU A 43 6.36 -8.54 5.20
N PRO A 44 6.26 -8.98 6.46
CA PRO A 44 7.31 -9.83 7.03
C PRO A 44 7.38 -11.15 6.26
N GLU A 45 8.56 -11.75 6.26
CA GLU A 45 8.78 -12.99 5.52
C GLU A 45 7.89 -14.13 6.00
N ASP A 46 7.58 -14.14 7.27
CA ASP A 46 6.78 -15.21 7.85
C ASP A 46 5.28 -14.93 7.84
N PHE A 47 4.88 -13.83 7.21
CA PHE A 47 3.47 -13.49 7.13
C PHE A 47 2.81 -14.31 6.03
N LYS A 48 1.89 -15.18 6.42
CA LYS A 48 1.17 -15.99 5.45
C LYS A 48 -0.19 -15.38 5.18
N VAL A 49 -0.38 -14.90 3.97
CA VAL A 49 -1.60 -14.21 3.62
C VAL A 49 -2.72 -15.21 3.40
N GLY A 50 -3.77 -15.09 4.20
CA GLY A 50 -4.97 -15.89 4.02
C GLY A 50 -6.04 -15.14 3.24
N GLN A 51 -6.01 -13.81 3.32
CA GLN A 51 -6.98 -12.99 2.64
C GLN A 51 -6.34 -11.67 2.23
N LEU A 52 -6.68 -11.20 1.04
CA LEU A 52 -6.18 -9.94 0.54
C LEU A 52 -7.34 -9.06 0.15
N ARG A 53 -7.26 -7.79 0.51
CA ARG A 53 -8.28 -6.83 0.19
C ARG A 53 -7.61 -5.56 -0.29
N ALA A 54 -8.06 -5.02 -1.40
CA ALA A 54 -7.46 -3.82 -1.95
C ALA A 54 -8.53 -2.83 -2.35
N GLU A 55 -8.26 -1.56 -2.07
CA GLU A 55 -9.13 -0.47 -2.45
C GLU A 55 -8.31 0.52 -3.25
N TYR A 56 -8.76 0.84 -4.45
CA TYR A 56 -8.05 1.75 -5.35
C TYR A 56 -8.78 3.09 -5.36
N LYS A 57 -8.04 4.15 -5.04
CA LYS A 57 -8.64 5.47 -4.88
C LYS A 57 -8.28 6.42 -6.02
N ARG A 58 -7.04 6.41 -6.45
CA ARG A 58 -6.55 7.30 -7.50
C ARG A 58 -5.55 6.55 -8.34
N GLN A 59 -5.34 7.04 -9.55
CA GLN A 59 -4.32 6.46 -10.42
C GLN A 59 -3.02 7.23 -10.30
N ALA A 60 -1.92 6.52 -10.18
CA ALA A 60 -0.61 7.12 -10.18
C ALA A 60 -0.01 7.02 -11.58
N VAL A 61 0.82 7.97 -11.92
CA VAL A 61 1.50 8.00 -13.21
C VAL A 61 2.99 8.17 -12.98
N LEU A 62 3.75 8.13 -14.07
CA LEU A 62 5.21 8.23 -14.00
C LEU A 62 5.64 9.42 -13.15
N ASP A 63 6.63 9.18 -12.32
CA ASP A 63 7.24 10.20 -11.45
C ASP A 63 6.38 10.68 -10.30
N ASN A 64 5.16 10.19 -10.16
CA ASN A 64 4.42 10.47 -8.93
C ASN A 64 5.13 9.82 -7.76
N VAL A 65 5.12 10.48 -6.62
CA VAL A 65 5.78 9.98 -5.42
C VAL A 65 4.75 9.23 -4.58
N ILE A 66 5.13 8.05 -4.13
CA ILE A 66 4.29 7.22 -3.28
C ILE A 66 4.97 7.09 -1.92
N ILE A 67 4.22 7.38 -0.87
CA ILE A 67 4.71 7.31 0.50
C ILE A 67 3.94 6.22 1.23
N PRO A 68 4.53 5.04 1.41
CA PRO A 68 3.81 3.94 2.06
C PRO A 68 3.70 4.16 3.56
N GLU A 69 2.52 3.89 4.12
CA GLU A 69 2.32 3.83 5.56
C GLU A 69 1.85 2.44 5.91
N VAL A 70 2.54 1.80 6.84
CA VAL A 70 2.25 0.43 7.22
C VAL A 70 1.62 0.42 8.60
N TYR A 71 0.49 -0.26 8.73
CA TYR A 71 -0.21 -0.42 10.01
C TYR A 71 -0.29 -1.91 10.30
N MET A 72 0.16 -2.31 11.47
CA MET A 72 0.19 -3.72 11.83
C MET A 72 -0.65 -4.02 13.05
N THR A 73 -1.35 -5.16 12.98
CA THR A 73 -2.01 -5.75 14.13
C THR A 73 -1.57 -7.21 14.19
N GLU A 74 -2.10 -7.97 15.15
CA GLU A 74 -1.71 -9.37 15.30
C GLU A 74 -1.94 -10.20 14.05
N ASN A 75 -3.06 -9.97 13.37
CA ASN A 75 -3.47 -10.82 12.25
C ASN A 75 -3.52 -10.11 10.92
N LYS A 76 -3.21 -8.84 10.89
CA LYS A 76 -3.46 -8.04 9.71
C LYS A 76 -2.36 -7.01 9.50
N GLU A 77 -2.03 -6.77 8.27
CA GLU A 77 -1.16 -5.65 7.91
C GLU A 77 -1.85 -4.86 6.82
N ALA A 78 -2.00 -3.56 7.04
CA ALA A 78 -2.58 -2.67 6.05
C ALA A 78 -1.50 -1.71 5.56
N VAL A 79 -1.41 -1.56 4.26
CA VAL A 79 -0.45 -0.63 3.66
C VAL A 79 -1.23 0.42 2.90
N VAL A 80 -1.03 1.67 3.28
CA VAL A 80 -1.66 2.80 2.61
C VAL A 80 -0.61 3.46 1.74
N LEU A 81 -0.86 3.48 0.44
CA LEU A 81 0.07 4.08 -0.51
C LEU A 81 -0.37 5.51 -0.78
N ASN A 82 0.22 6.45 -0.06
CA ASN A 82 -0.19 7.85 -0.09
C ASN A 82 0.55 8.66 -1.14
N ALA A 83 -0.13 9.68 -1.65
CA ALA A 83 0.51 10.70 -2.45
C ALA A 83 1.15 11.74 -1.54
N GLU A 84 1.87 12.67 -2.14
CA GLU A 84 2.51 13.74 -1.37
C GLU A 84 1.50 14.64 -0.68
N ASP A 85 0.29 14.74 -1.23
CA ASP A 85 -0.78 15.54 -0.62
C ASP A 85 -1.52 14.77 0.46
N LYS A 86 -1.04 13.57 0.79
CA LYS A 86 -1.60 12.70 1.83
C LYS A 86 -2.91 12.02 1.45
N GLU A 87 -3.32 12.14 0.19
CA GLU A 87 -4.47 11.39 -0.31
C GLU A 87 -3.97 10.04 -0.82
N PRO A 88 -4.63 8.94 -0.46
CA PRO A 88 -4.11 7.63 -0.87
C PRO A 88 -4.38 7.31 -2.33
N TYR A 89 -3.43 6.66 -2.96
CA TYR A 89 -3.66 6.02 -4.25
C TYR A 89 -4.37 4.70 -4.07
N ALA A 90 -3.97 3.95 -3.05
CA ALA A 90 -4.54 2.64 -2.80
C ALA A 90 -4.33 2.25 -1.34
N VAL A 91 -5.22 1.40 -0.86
CA VAL A 91 -5.08 0.78 0.47
C VAL A 91 -5.14 -0.72 0.26
N VAL A 92 -4.13 -1.44 0.74
CA VAL A 92 -4.07 -2.89 0.58
C VAL A 92 -3.99 -3.52 1.95
N GLU A 93 -4.91 -4.45 2.25
CA GLU A 93 -4.95 -5.17 3.51
C GLU A 93 -4.60 -6.62 3.29
N PHE A 94 -3.70 -7.12 4.10
CA PHE A 94 -3.35 -8.54 4.12
C PHE A 94 -3.76 -9.10 5.47
N THR A 95 -4.52 -10.19 5.45
CA THR A 95 -4.96 -10.86 6.68
C THR A 95 -4.41 -12.27 6.69
N LYS A 96 -3.92 -12.71 7.83
CA LYS A 96 -3.39 -14.06 8.01
C LYS A 96 -4.47 -15.11 7.87
#